data_f109f17638c311bcb75fc1feb6b9f9e9
#
_entry.id   f109f17638c311bcb75fc1feb6b9f9e9
#
_cell.length_a   1.000
_cell.length_b   1.000
_cell.length_c   1.000
_cell.angle_alpha   90.00
_cell.angle_beta   90.00
_cell.angle_gamma   90.00
#
_symmetry.space_group_name_H-M   'P 1'
#
loop_
_entity.id
_entity.type
_entity.pdbx_description
1 polymer ?
#
loop_
_entity_poly.entity_id
_entity_poly.type
_entity_poly.pdbx_seq_one_letter_code
_entity_poly.pdbx_strand_id
1 'polypeptide(L)'
;ITALYARHFTKVPLVINYHRMLGDTYQDSWQETVPPDAEPLLNIALNNGYILRHDAFGMSGYYKDWEKNIALKYRYKLPIIMEGGWVTDTHRYWYFDDAYRYREGHPEDVRKGEFEDSMLACVNTMDFRLGETESWFEKTFSYVQRFIAEGGYRLYPDMVSLPVSANGGQDVTVVHRWRNMGWGYCPTNIRTWNQKYKVAFALLNDNNEVKKIFVDEQTDLSTWLKEAPTTYTTKLNLKGVSVGAYSWAVGLVDVTKDNEIGLEMAVNKDANLLDSG
;
A
#
# COMPACT_ATOMS: atom_id res chain seq x y z
N ILE A 1 18.77 4.70 18.97
CA ILE A 1 18.47 5.61 17.84
C ILE A 1 17.03 5.41 17.39
N THR A 2 16.58 4.22 16.96
CA THR A 2 15.23 3.97 16.40
C THR A 2 14.10 4.41 17.34
N ALA A 3 14.18 4.08 18.65
CA ALA A 3 13.20 4.51 19.64
C ALA A 3 13.17 6.04 19.84
N LEU A 4 14.31 6.71 19.70
CA LEU A 4 14.39 8.18 19.78
C LEU A 4 13.64 8.83 18.61
N TYR A 5 13.94 8.41 17.38
CA TYR A 5 13.25 8.93 16.20
C TYR A 5 11.74 8.64 16.26
N ALA A 6 11.34 7.44 16.65
CA ALA A 6 9.94 7.06 16.73
C ALA A 6 9.12 7.91 17.75
N ARG A 7 9.78 8.47 18.77
CA ARG A 7 9.12 9.39 19.70
C ARG A 7 8.90 10.79 19.13
N HIS A 8 9.77 11.23 18.21
CA HIS A 8 9.68 12.56 17.61
C HIS A 8 8.92 12.60 16.30
N PHE A 9 9.00 11.55 15.48
CA PHE A 9 8.32 11.46 14.20
C PHE A 9 7.07 10.59 14.32
N THR A 10 5.98 11.19 14.74
CA THR A 10 4.71 10.49 15.00
C THR A 10 3.69 10.60 13.89
N LYS A 11 3.88 11.56 12.95
CA LYS A 11 2.93 11.85 11.87
C LYS A 11 3.28 11.20 10.54
N VAL A 12 4.51 10.78 10.37
CA VAL A 12 5.02 10.15 9.14
C VAL A 12 5.61 8.78 9.45
N PRO A 13 5.44 7.79 8.56
CA PRO A 13 6.08 6.51 8.72
C PRO A 13 7.61 6.66 8.69
N LEU A 14 8.29 6.04 9.64
CA LEU A 14 9.74 5.90 9.60
C LEU A 14 10.10 4.66 8.80
N VAL A 15 11.18 4.74 8.06
CA VAL A 15 11.61 3.70 7.13
C VAL A 15 12.96 3.15 7.56
N ILE A 16 13.12 1.82 7.53
CA ILE A 16 14.39 1.15 7.70
C ILE A 16 14.82 0.50 6.38
N ASN A 17 15.99 0.86 5.89
CA ASN A 17 16.62 0.14 4.80
C ASN A 17 17.22 -1.16 5.35
N TYR A 18 16.68 -2.31 4.94
CA TYR A 18 17.18 -3.62 5.40
C TYR A 18 18.21 -4.23 4.44
N HIS A 19 18.55 -3.52 3.36
CA HIS A 19 19.70 -3.87 2.52
C HIS A 19 20.97 -3.81 3.36
N ARG A 20 21.74 -4.87 3.32
CA ARG A 20 23.03 -4.94 4.02
C ARG A 20 22.92 -4.62 5.51
N MET A 21 21.87 -5.05 6.17
CA MET A 21 21.79 -4.97 7.64
C MET A 21 22.80 -5.92 8.28
N LEU A 22 24.04 -5.69 7.96
CA LEU A 22 25.19 -6.43 8.40
C LEU A 22 25.93 -5.53 9.36
N GLY A 23 26.37 -6.03 10.47
CA GLY A 23 27.25 -5.32 11.36
C GLY A 23 28.45 -4.69 10.65
N ASP A 24 29.58 -4.61 11.30
CA ASP A 24 30.74 -3.86 10.87
C ASP A 24 31.45 -4.38 9.59
N THR A 25 30.98 -5.46 8.99
CA THR A 25 31.61 -6.08 7.81
C THR A 25 31.01 -5.57 6.51
N TYR A 26 31.16 -4.29 6.26
CA TYR A 26 30.74 -3.66 4.98
C TYR A 26 31.30 -4.36 3.74
N GLN A 27 32.44 -5.02 3.86
CA GLN A 27 33.09 -5.73 2.77
C GLN A 27 32.42 -7.06 2.44
N ASP A 28 31.73 -7.68 3.38
CA ASP A 28 31.02 -8.95 3.21
C ASP A 28 29.53 -8.74 2.97
N SER A 29 29.16 -7.57 2.47
CA SER A 29 27.79 -7.14 2.24
C SER A 29 27.01 -8.00 1.22
N TRP A 30 27.67 -8.88 0.52
CA TRP A 30 27.15 -9.77 -0.51
C TRP A 30 26.98 -11.21 -0.04
N GLN A 31 26.89 -11.41 1.27
CA GLN A 31 26.76 -12.75 1.84
C GLN A 31 25.47 -13.44 1.36
N GLU A 32 25.60 -14.68 0.93
CA GLU A 32 24.46 -15.51 0.52
C GLU A 32 23.59 -15.94 1.71
N THR A 33 24.16 -15.98 2.91
CA THR A 33 23.47 -16.35 4.15
C THR A 33 23.12 -15.13 4.98
N VAL A 34 21.98 -15.17 5.64
CA VAL A 34 21.56 -14.11 6.56
C VAL A 34 22.58 -13.96 7.69
N PRO A 35 23.10 -12.74 7.91
CA PRO A 35 24.00 -12.49 9.05
C PRO A 35 23.25 -12.70 10.38
N PRO A 36 23.90 -13.26 11.41
CA PRO A 36 23.26 -13.55 12.70
C PRO A 36 22.55 -12.35 13.33
N ASP A 37 23.07 -11.14 13.13
CA ASP A 37 22.56 -9.91 13.72
C ASP A 37 21.51 -9.19 12.87
N ALA A 38 21.32 -9.58 11.61
CA ALA A 38 20.44 -8.85 10.69
C ALA A 38 18.98 -8.84 11.17
N GLU A 39 18.42 -9.99 11.50
CA GLU A 39 17.04 -10.07 11.95
C GLU A 39 16.82 -9.43 13.34
N PRO A 40 17.66 -9.63 14.35
CA PRO A 40 17.57 -8.88 15.61
C PRO A 40 17.62 -7.37 15.43
N LEU A 41 18.53 -6.84 14.62
CA LEU A 41 18.61 -5.39 14.35
C LEU A 41 17.36 -4.87 13.63
N LEU A 42 16.88 -5.59 12.62
CA LEU A 42 15.66 -5.28 11.94
C LEU A 42 14.46 -5.23 12.90
N ASN A 43 14.32 -6.24 13.75
CA ASN A 43 13.24 -6.32 14.73
C ASN A 43 13.23 -5.14 15.71
N ILE A 44 14.38 -4.59 16.09
CA ILE A 44 14.47 -3.37 16.90
C ILE A 44 13.78 -2.20 16.18
N ALA A 45 14.03 -2.01 14.89
CA ALA A 45 13.37 -0.95 14.10
C ALA A 45 11.87 -1.21 13.96
N LEU A 46 11.47 -2.42 13.58
CA LEU A 46 10.07 -2.78 13.37
C LEU A 46 9.24 -2.65 14.64
N ASN A 47 9.79 -3.04 15.81
CA ASN A 47 9.13 -2.86 17.11
C ASN A 47 8.96 -1.38 17.50
N ASN A 48 9.70 -0.48 16.86
CA ASN A 48 9.53 0.96 16.98
C ASN A 48 8.62 1.56 15.88
N GLY A 49 7.94 0.73 15.09
CA GLY A 49 6.97 1.15 14.08
C GLY A 49 7.56 1.60 12.75
N TYR A 50 8.78 1.18 12.44
CA TYR A 50 9.38 1.40 11.12
C TYR A 50 8.75 0.49 10.08
N ILE A 51 8.70 0.97 8.83
CA ILE A 51 8.34 0.20 7.64
C ILE A 51 9.59 -0.17 6.86
N LEU A 52 9.44 -1.04 5.86
CA LEU A 52 10.57 -1.61 5.14
C LEU A 52 10.91 -0.82 3.87
N ARG A 53 12.20 -0.66 3.61
CA ARG A 53 12.76 -0.23 2.34
C ARG A 53 13.97 -1.09 2.01
N HIS A 54 14.18 -1.38 0.75
CA HIS A 54 15.39 -2.02 0.27
C HIS A 54 15.98 -1.26 -0.90
N ASP A 55 17.27 -1.00 -0.85
CA ASP A 55 18.06 -0.38 -1.90
C ASP A 55 18.39 -1.41 -2.99
N ALA A 56 18.26 -1.05 -4.25
CA ALA A 56 18.41 -1.97 -5.39
C ALA A 56 17.58 -3.25 -5.26
N PHE A 57 16.32 -3.10 -4.91
CA PHE A 57 15.37 -4.18 -4.68
C PHE A 57 15.20 -5.05 -5.94
N GLY A 58 15.42 -6.35 -5.81
CA GLY A 58 15.30 -7.30 -6.92
C GLY A 58 16.47 -7.31 -7.90
N MET A 59 17.47 -6.46 -7.70
CA MET A 59 18.68 -6.47 -8.49
C MET A 59 19.64 -7.56 -7.99
N SER A 60 19.96 -8.55 -8.82
CA SER A 60 20.87 -9.61 -8.40
C SER A 60 22.23 -9.05 -7.98
N GLY A 61 22.91 -9.75 -7.07
CA GLY A 61 24.10 -9.20 -6.41
C GLY A 61 23.79 -8.29 -5.22
N TYR A 62 22.75 -7.47 -5.28
CA TYR A 62 22.31 -6.61 -4.17
C TYR A 62 21.14 -7.19 -3.36
N TYR A 63 20.33 -8.04 -3.98
CA TYR A 63 19.14 -8.60 -3.38
C TYR A 63 19.29 -10.12 -3.25
N LYS A 64 19.76 -10.53 -2.09
CA LYS A 64 20.05 -11.94 -1.79
C LYS A 64 18.78 -12.67 -1.36
N ASP A 65 18.80 -13.99 -1.40
CA ASP A 65 17.64 -14.82 -1.04
C ASP A 65 17.13 -14.56 0.37
N TRP A 66 18.00 -14.27 1.33
CA TRP A 66 17.58 -13.93 2.68
C TRP A 66 16.85 -12.58 2.77
N GLU A 67 17.24 -11.59 1.96
CA GLU A 67 16.58 -10.29 1.85
C GLU A 67 15.20 -10.44 1.17
N LYS A 68 15.14 -11.26 0.13
CA LYS A 68 13.89 -11.65 -0.52
C LYS A 68 12.93 -12.35 0.46
N ASN A 69 13.44 -13.27 1.28
CA ASN A 69 12.64 -13.94 2.29
C ASN A 69 12.11 -12.97 3.36
N ILE A 70 12.87 -11.93 3.73
CA ILE A 70 12.37 -10.85 4.60
C ILE A 70 11.20 -10.14 3.94
N ALA A 71 11.31 -9.72 2.69
CA ALA A 71 10.21 -9.07 1.98
C ALA A 71 8.95 -9.95 1.96
N LEU A 72 9.09 -11.23 1.62
CA LEU A 72 7.98 -12.19 1.60
C LEU A 72 7.36 -12.44 2.99
N LYS A 73 8.17 -12.45 4.05
CA LYS A 73 7.71 -12.59 5.43
C LYS A 73 6.80 -11.44 5.87
N TYR A 74 7.12 -10.22 5.41
CA TYR A 74 6.44 -9.00 5.84
C TYR A 74 5.42 -8.45 4.83
N ARG A 75 5.31 -9.01 3.63
CA ARG A 75 4.27 -8.60 2.67
C ARG A 75 2.89 -8.71 3.32
N TYR A 76 2.03 -7.72 3.06
CA TYR A 76 0.70 -7.56 3.68
C TYR A 76 0.70 -7.30 5.20
N LYS A 77 1.86 -7.17 5.82
CA LYS A 77 1.98 -6.84 7.25
C LYS A 77 2.59 -5.46 7.47
N LEU A 78 3.54 -5.10 6.62
CA LEU A 78 4.21 -3.81 6.60
C LEU A 78 4.31 -3.31 5.16
N PRO A 79 4.21 -2.00 4.93
CA PRO A 79 4.55 -1.43 3.64
C PRO A 79 6.00 -1.72 3.29
N ILE A 80 6.23 -2.05 2.02
CA ILE A 80 7.56 -2.25 1.47
C ILE A 80 7.77 -1.21 0.38
N ILE A 81 8.85 -0.45 0.50
CA ILE A 81 9.30 0.53 -0.47
C ILE A 81 10.44 -0.08 -1.27
N MET A 82 10.24 -0.21 -2.57
CA MET A 82 11.28 -0.59 -3.51
C MET A 82 12.05 0.65 -3.93
N GLU A 83 13.37 0.63 -3.81
CA GLU A 83 14.27 1.55 -4.48
C GLU A 83 14.96 0.84 -5.64
N GLY A 84 14.92 1.44 -6.83
CA GLY A 84 15.57 0.91 -8.02
C GLY A 84 17.09 0.91 -7.90
N GLY A 85 17.74 -0.09 -8.46
CA GLY A 85 19.19 -0.15 -8.56
C GLY A 85 19.72 0.81 -9.62
N TRP A 86 20.95 1.23 -9.46
CA TRP A 86 21.58 2.14 -10.38
C TRP A 86 22.07 1.41 -11.63
N VAL A 87 21.38 1.58 -12.73
CA VAL A 87 21.59 0.89 -14.00
C VAL A 87 21.85 1.92 -15.08
N THR A 88 23.12 2.19 -15.34
CA THR A 88 23.56 3.11 -16.38
C THR A 88 24.64 2.45 -17.25
N ASP A 89 24.86 2.97 -18.45
CA ASP A 89 25.90 2.48 -19.35
C ASP A 89 27.31 2.52 -18.74
N THR A 90 27.54 3.39 -17.75
CA THR A 90 28.80 3.50 -17.03
C THR A 90 28.97 2.45 -15.94
N HIS A 91 27.91 1.76 -15.55
CA HIS A 91 27.92 0.72 -14.51
C HIS A 91 27.65 -0.67 -15.10
N ARG A 92 28.33 -0.99 -16.19
CA ARG A 92 28.15 -2.27 -16.89
C ARG A 92 28.40 -3.49 -16.05
N TYR A 93 29.29 -3.42 -15.06
CA TYR A 93 29.58 -4.55 -14.17
C TYR A 93 28.37 -4.98 -13.31
N TRP A 94 27.39 -4.13 -13.12
CA TRP A 94 26.15 -4.50 -12.42
C TRP A 94 25.27 -5.45 -13.24
N TYR A 95 25.39 -5.41 -14.57
CA TYR A 95 24.65 -6.28 -15.47
C TYR A 95 25.21 -7.69 -15.55
N PHE A 96 26.40 -7.91 -15.01
CA PHE A 96 27.12 -9.17 -15.12
C PHE A 96 27.28 -9.94 -13.83
N ASP A 97 26.80 -9.41 -12.73
CA ASP A 97 26.90 -10.05 -11.42
C ASP A 97 26.29 -11.45 -11.41
N ASP A 98 25.36 -11.67 -12.29
CA ASP A 98 24.74 -12.95 -12.53
C ASP A 98 24.74 -13.23 -14.01
N ALA A 99 25.73 -13.98 -14.45
CA ALA A 99 25.97 -14.31 -15.86
C ALA A 99 24.78 -14.99 -16.56
N TYR A 100 23.84 -15.52 -15.81
CA TYR A 100 22.67 -16.20 -16.35
C TYR A 100 21.43 -15.32 -16.38
N ARG A 101 21.37 -14.27 -15.56
CA ARG A 101 20.20 -13.43 -15.39
C ARG A 101 20.24 -12.15 -16.20
N TYR A 102 21.42 -11.55 -16.33
CA TYR A 102 21.59 -10.26 -17.00
C TYR A 102 22.56 -10.37 -18.18
N ARG A 103 22.13 -9.88 -19.33
CA ARG A 103 22.94 -9.83 -20.55
C ARG A 103 23.66 -8.51 -20.66
N GLU A 104 24.83 -8.51 -21.27
CA GLU A 104 25.60 -7.29 -21.54
C GLU A 104 24.81 -6.31 -22.43
N GLY A 105 24.75 -5.04 -22.02
CA GLY A 105 24.05 -3.99 -22.77
C GLY A 105 22.52 -4.09 -22.72
N HIS A 106 21.98 -4.92 -21.83
CA HIS A 106 20.55 -5.16 -21.67
C HIS A 106 20.05 -4.71 -20.28
N PRO A 107 19.98 -3.38 -20.00
CA PRO A 107 19.47 -2.88 -18.71
C PRO A 107 18.05 -3.34 -18.40
N GLU A 108 17.27 -3.67 -19.43
CA GLU A 108 15.93 -4.23 -19.28
C GLU A 108 15.89 -5.55 -18.51
N ASP A 109 16.96 -6.34 -18.53
CA ASP A 109 17.00 -7.58 -17.76
C ASP A 109 17.05 -7.29 -16.25
N VAL A 110 17.76 -6.24 -15.84
CA VAL A 110 17.79 -5.77 -14.44
C VAL A 110 16.41 -5.26 -14.04
N ARG A 111 15.81 -4.39 -14.87
CA ARG A 111 14.48 -3.83 -14.60
C ARG A 111 13.40 -4.90 -14.52
N LYS A 112 13.51 -5.95 -15.33
CA LYS A 112 12.63 -7.11 -15.23
C LYS A 112 12.75 -7.79 -13.85
N GLY A 113 13.96 -8.06 -13.38
CA GLY A 113 14.19 -8.66 -12.08
C GLY A 113 13.64 -7.82 -10.93
N GLU A 114 13.91 -6.52 -10.95
CA GLU A 114 13.38 -5.56 -9.98
C GLU A 114 11.84 -5.54 -9.96
N PHE A 115 11.22 -5.53 -11.14
CA PHE A 115 9.77 -5.54 -11.26
C PHE A 115 9.14 -6.85 -10.77
N GLU A 116 9.68 -8.00 -11.19
CA GLU A 116 9.16 -9.32 -10.82
C GLU A 116 9.26 -9.57 -9.31
N ASP A 117 10.39 -9.23 -8.69
CA ASP A 117 10.56 -9.35 -7.25
C ASP A 117 9.69 -8.35 -6.47
N SER A 118 9.50 -7.13 -6.99
CA SER A 118 8.59 -6.15 -6.41
C SER A 118 7.14 -6.61 -6.44
N MET A 119 6.69 -7.19 -7.54
CA MET A 119 5.37 -7.80 -7.68
C MET A 119 5.20 -8.98 -6.72
N LEU A 120 6.20 -9.86 -6.63
CA LEU A 120 6.16 -11.01 -5.74
C LEU A 120 6.10 -10.61 -4.26
N ALA A 121 6.83 -9.57 -3.88
CA ALA A 121 6.82 -9.00 -2.54
C ALA A 121 5.62 -8.09 -2.27
N CYS A 122 4.79 -7.81 -3.27
CA CYS A 122 3.63 -6.92 -3.18
C CYS A 122 4.00 -5.54 -2.63
N VAL A 123 5.07 -4.95 -3.16
CA VAL A 123 5.56 -3.64 -2.70
C VAL A 123 4.49 -2.55 -2.84
N ASN A 124 4.46 -1.62 -1.89
CA ASN A 124 3.51 -0.52 -1.91
C ASN A 124 3.91 0.60 -2.86
N THR A 125 5.22 0.81 -3.03
CA THR A 125 5.77 1.84 -3.91
C THR A 125 6.97 1.31 -4.68
N MET A 126 7.10 1.71 -5.94
CA MET A 126 8.30 1.50 -6.76
C MET A 126 8.92 2.85 -7.11
N ASP A 127 10.23 2.90 -7.07
CA ASP A 127 11.01 4.05 -7.46
C ASP A 127 11.48 3.90 -8.93
N PHE A 128 10.95 4.74 -9.80
CA PHE A 128 11.37 4.86 -11.19
C PHE A 128 12.36 6.03 -11.33
N ARG A 129 13.51 5.92 -10.70
CA ARG A 129 14.50 6.95 -10.49
C ARG A 129 14.76 7.89 -11.66
N LEU A 130 14.85 9.18 -11.35
CA LEU A 130 15.38 10.19 -12.23
C LEU A 130 16.89 9.95 -12.46
N GLY A 131 17.34 10.03 -13.73
CA GLY A 131 18.74 9.71 -14.12
C GLY A 131 18.92 8.29 -14.62
N GLU A 132 18.00 7.39 -14.29
CA GLU A 132 17.92 6.02 -14.78
C GLU A 132 16.57 5.77 -15.47
N THR A 133 15.85 6.85 -15.71
CA THR A 133 14.53 6.85 -16.35
C THR A 133 14.55 6.23 -17.72
N GLU A 134 15.66 6.34 -18.48
CA GLU A 134 15.79 5.72 -19.80
C GLU A 134 15.52 4.21 -19.74
N SER A 135 16.13 3.50 -18.82
CA SER A 135 15.93 2.05 -18.70
C SER A 135 14.49 1.68 -18.32
N TRP A 136 13.78 2.51 -17.54
CA TRP A 136 12.39 2.31 -17.22
C TRP A 136 11.44 2.78 -18.32
N PHE A 137 11.62 3.99 -18.83
CA PHE A 137 10.64 4.63 -19.73
C PHE A 137 10.90 4.36 -21.20
N GLU A 138 12.13 4.09 -21.61
CA GLU A 138 12.45 3.76 -23.00
C GLU A 138 12.55 2.26 -23.25
N LYS A 139 13.13 1.50 -22.31
CA LYS A 139 13.38 0.06 -22.48
C LYS A 139 12.30 -0.83 -21.88
N THR A 140 11.67 -0.42 -20.78
CA THR A 140 10.73 -1.27 -20.01
C THR A 140 9.45 -0.55 -19.58
N PHE A 141 8.98 0.39 -20.38
CA PHE A 141 7.80 1.19 -20.05
C PHE A 141 6.55 0.36 -19.74
N SER A 142 6.44 -0.83 -20.32
CA SER A 142 5.35 -1.76 -20.01
C SER A 142 5.30 -2.16 -18.53
N TYR A 143 6.44 -2.24 -17.83
CA TYR A 143 6.46 -2.51 -16.40
C TYR A 143 5.99 -1.29 -15.59
N VAL A 144 6.35 -0.07 -16.03
CA VAL A 144 5.84 1.16 -15.41
C VAL A 144 4.31 1.22 -15.54
N GLN A 145 3.80 1.00 -16.76
CA GLN A 145 2.35 0.95 -17.02
C GLN A 145 1.67 -0.12 -16.17
N ARG A 146 2.29 -1.29 -16.06
CA ARG A 146 1.75 -2.38 -15.26
C ARG A 146 1.73 -2.04 -13.76
N PHE A 147 2.76 -1.38 -13.24
CA PHE A 147 2.74 -0.88 -11.86
C PHE A 147 1.64 0.17 -11.64
N ILE A 148 1.46 1.10 -12.59
CA ILE A 148 0.37 2.08 -12.53
C ILE A 148 -1.00 1.37 -12.49
N ALA A 149 -1.17 0.29 -13.23
CA ALA A 149 -2.42 -0.46 -13.28
C ALA A 149 -2.65 -1.39 -12.09
N GLU A 150 -1.61 -2.05 -11.61
CA GLU A 150 -1.71 -3.16 -10.66
C GLU A 150 -0.95 -2.94 -9.34
N GLY A 151 0.00 -1.99 -9.26
CA GLY A 151 0.80 -1.74 -8.08
C GLY A 151 0.05 -1.00 -6.98
N GLY A 152 0.60 -1.02 -5.76
CA GLY A 152 -0.03 -0.40 -4.60
C GLY A 152 -1.39 -1.03 -4.27
N TYR A 153 -2.31 -0.22 -3.72
CA TYR A 153 -3.68 -0.66 -3.43
C TYR A 153 -4.69 0.17 -4.21
N ARG A 154 -5.81 -0.47 -4.62
CA ARG A 154 -6.93 0.15 -5.35
C ARG A 154 -8.23 -0.43 -4.83
N LEU A 155 -8.84 0.27 -3.88
CA LEU A 155 -9.98 -0.20 -3.13
C LEU A 155 -11.28 0.27 -3.78
N TYR A 156 -12.25 -0.63 -3.91
CA TYR A 156 -13.58 -0.27 -4.40
C TYR A 156 -14.64 -1.20 -3.84
N PRO A 157 -15.89 -0.71 -3.65
CA PRO A 157 -17.02 -1.57 -3.33
C PRO A 157 -17.53 -2.26 -4.61
N ASP A 158 -17.62 -3.58 -4.59
CA ASP A 158 -18.26 -4.31 -5.69
C ASP A 158 -19.72 -4.71 -5.38
N MET A 159 -20.16 -4.47 -4.16
CA MET A 159 -21.53 -4.64 -3.74
C MET A 159 -21.85 -3.76 -2.54
N VAL A 160 -22.94 -3.01 -2.63
CA VAL A 160 -23.51 -2.27 -1.50
C VAL A 160 -25.04 -2.47 -1.52
N SER A 161 -25.57 -3.08 -0.48
CA SER A 161 -27.02 -3.27 -0.28
C SER A 161 -27.51 -2.31 0.78
N LEU A 162 -28.39 -1.40 0.38
CA LEU A 162 -28.91 -0.31 1.19
C LEU A 162 -30.44 -0.40 1.28
N PRO A 163 -31.07 0.03 2.37
CA PRO A 163 -32.53 0.06 2.46
C PRO A 163 -33.11 1.14 1.54
N VAL A 164 -34.21 0.82 0.89
CA VAL A 164 -34.98 1.77 0.05
C VAL A 164 -35.84 2.70 0.91
N SER A 165 -36.29 2.22 2.07
CA SER A 165 -37.09 2.97 3.03
C SER A 165 -36.85 2.49 4.45
N ALA A 166 -37.02 3.38 5.42
CA ALA A 166 -36.94 3.04 6.84
C ALA A 166 -37.77 4.03 7.68
N ASN A 167 -38.15 3.61 8.89
CA ASN A 167 -38.77 4.51 9.84
C ASN A 167 -37.70 5.35 10.58
N GLY A 168 -38.03 6.59 10.91
CA GLY A 168 -37.17 7.44 11.70
C GLY A 168 -36.80 6.81 13.06
N GLY A 169 -35.51 6.88 13.42
CA GLY A 169 -34.97 6.32 14.65
C GLY A 169 -34.76 4.80 14.65
N GLN A 170 -35.10 4.11 13.58
CA GLN A 170 -34.87 2.68 13.41
C GLN A 170 -33.41 2.36 13.07
N ASP A 171 -32.95 1.18 13.47
CA ASP A 171 -31.73 0.61 12.95
C ASP A 171 -31.99 0.01 11.55
N VAL A 172 -31.11 0.29 10.61
CA VAL A 172 -31.12 -0.34 9.28
C VAL A 172 -29.85 -1.16 9.09
N THR A 173 -29.98 -2.26 8.38
CA THR A 173 -28.85 -3.14 8.07
C THR A 173 -28.32 -2.80 6.66
N VAL A 174 -27.02 -2.58 6.57
CA VAL A 174 -26.28 -2.39 5.32
C VAL A 174 -25.32 -3.57 5.15
N VAL A 175 -25.30 -4.14 3.95
CA VAL A 175 -24.31 -5.15 3.59
C VAL A 175 -23.42 -4.56 2.49
N HIS A 176 -22.12 -4.60 2.68
CA HIS A 176 -21.18 -4.09 1.70
C HIS A 176 -19.98 -5.00 1.54
N ARG A 177 -19.48 -5.10 0.32
CA ARG A 177 -18.33 -5.93 -0.01
C ARG A 177 -17.29 -5.12 -0.77
N TRP A 178 -16.04 -5.28 -0.38
CA TRP A 178 -14.91 -4.53 -0.87
C TRP A 178 -13.88 -5.42 -1.54
N ARG A 179 -13.25 -4.86 -2.55
CA ARG A 179 -12.15 -5.48 -3.28
C ARG A 179 -10.95 -4.54 -3.33
N ASN A 180 -9.78 -5.16 -3.51
CA ASN A 180 -8.55 -4.48 -3.85
C ASN A 180 -8.05 -5.03 -5.19
N MET A 181 -7.90 -4.17 -6.19
CA MET A 181 -7.33 -4.55 -7.49
C MET A 181 -5.80 -4.49 -7.50
N GLY A 182 -5.20 -3.73 -6.60
CA GLY A 182 -3.75 -3.62 -6.47
C GLY A 182 -3.13 -4.84 -5.82
N TRP A 183 -1.87 -5.09 -6.13
CA TRP A 183 -1.13 -6.21 -5.49
C TRP A 183 -0.68 -5.91 -4.06
N GLY A 184 -0.51 -4.62 -3.72
CA GLY A 184 -0.20 -4.19 -2.36
C GLY A 184 -1.45 -4.13 -1.48
N TYR A 185 -1.26 -3.91 -0.20
CA TYR A 185 -2.35 -3.72 0.75
C TYR A 185 -2.40 -2.28 1.24
N CYS A 186 -3.56 -1.84 1.72
CA CYS A 186 -3.70 -0.52 2.33
C CYS A 186 -3.17 -0.55 3.77
N PRO A 187 -2.08 0.15 4.11
CA PRO A 187 -1.37 -0.05 5.37
C PRO A 187 -2.01 0.69 6.56
N THR A 188 -3.32 0.55 6.76
CA THR A 188 -4.03 1.19 7.88
C THR A 188 -3.58 0.67 9.25
N ASN A 189 -2.97 -0.51 9.30
CA ASN A 189 -2.45 -1.15 10.50
C ASN A 189 -1.15 -0.54 11.04
N ILE A 190 -0.44 0.30 10.27
CA ILE A 190 0.78 0.92 10.77
C ILE A 190 0.50 1.98 11.84
N ARG A 191 1.47 2.18 12.73
CA ARG A 191 1.34 3.05 13.89
C ARG A 191 0.87 4.47 13.57
N THR A 192 1.37 5.06 12.49
CA THR A 192 1.06 6.44 12.11
C THR A 192 -0.33 6.60 11.49
N TRP A 193 -0.90 5.52 10.95
CA TRP A 193 -2.25 5.53 10.42
C TRP A 193 -3.28 5.00 11.42
N ASN A 194 -2.88 4.05 12.26
CA ASN A 194 -3.66 3.56 13.41
C ASN A 194 -5.15 3.35 13.11
N GLN A 195 -5.46 2.68 12.00
CA GLN A 195 -6.83 2.37 11.54
C GLN A 195 -7.72 3.62 11.30
N LYS A 196 -7.13 4.76 10.99
CA LYS A 196 -7.86 6.02 10.82
C LYS A 196 -8.79 6.07 9.61
N TYR A 197 -8.57 5.21 8.61
CA TYR A 197 -9.43 5.14 7.44
C TYR A 197 -10.50 4.06 7.63
N LYS A 198 -11.76 4.47 7.45
CA LYS A 198 -12.94 3.64 7.64
C LYS A 198 -13.91 3.79 6.48
N VAL A 199 -14.75 2.78 6.28
CA VAL A 199 -15.92 2.93 5.43
C VAL A 199 -16.95 3.80 6.14
N ALA A 200 -17.52 4.74 5.40
CA ALA A 200 -18.65 5.52 5.88
C ALA A 200 -19.78 5.54 4.85
N PHE A 201 -21.01 5.61 5.36
CA PHE A 201 -22.24 5.85 4.60
C PHE A 201 -22.76 7.21 4.97
N ALA A 202 -23.27 7.95 3.99
CA ALA A 202 -23.89 9.25 4.23
C ALA A 202 -25.28 9.31 3.63
N LEU A 203 -26.16 10.04 4.30
CA LEU A 203 -27.45 10.48 3.78
C LEU A 203 -27.30 11.88 3.23
N LEU A 204 -27.64 12.08 1.96
CA LEU A 204 -27.61 13.33 1.23
C LEU A 204 -29.04 13.81 0.94
N ASN A 205 -29.29 15.12 1.10
CA ASN A 205 -30.54 15.71 0.64
C ASN A 205 -30.53 15.95 -0.90
N ASP A 206 -31.60 16.52 -1.43
CA ASP A 206 -31.75 16.83 -2.86
C ASP A 206 -30.70 17.81 -3.40
N ASN A 207 -30.02 18.56 -2.54
CA ASN A 207 -28.94 19.46 -2.90
C ASN A 207 -27.54 18.81 -2.77
N ASN A 208 -27.45 17.50 -2.55
CA ASN A 208 -26.24 16.74 -2.26
C ASN A 208 -25.53 17.16 -0.95
N GLU A 209 -26.21 17.85 -0.05
CA GLU A 209 -25.65 18.19 1.24
C GLU A 209 -25.70 16.98 2.19
N VAL A 210 -24.60 16.70 2.86
CA VAL A 210 -24.53 15.62 3.88
C VAL A 210 -25.39 15.97 5.09
N LYS A 211 -26.36 15.15 5.38
CA LYS A 211 -27.26 15.31 6.56
C LYS A 211 -26.87 14.40 7.70
N LYS A 212 -26.29 13.26 7.44
CA LYS A 212 -25.75 12.36 8.44
C LYS A 212 -24.70 11.44 7.87
N ILE A 213 -23.66 11.19 8.65
CA ILE A 213 -22.60 10.21 8.35
C ILE A 213 -22.68 9.06 9.36
N PHE A 214 -22.46 7.86 8.87
CA PHE A 214 -22.39 6.64 9.65
C PHE A 214 -21.06 5.95 9.34
N VAL A 215 -20.18 5.87 10.32
CA VAL A 215 -18.88 5.20 10.15
C VAL A 215 -19.03 3.72 10.55
N ASP A 216 -18.54 2.83 9.70
CA ASP A 216 -18.41 1.42 10.04
C ASP A 216 -17.04 1.17 10.70
N GLU A 217 -17.04 1.20 12.02
CA GLU A 217 -15.85 0.99 12.84
C GLU A 217 -15.25 -0.41 12.72
N GLN A 218 -16.00 -1.40 12.20
CA GLN A 218 -15.53 -2.78 12.04
C GLN A 218 -14.57 -2.93 10.85
N THR A 219 -14.56 -1.96 9.93
CA THR A 219 -13.76 -2.06 8.72
C THR A 219 -12.27 -1.93 9.00
N ASP A 220 -11.50 -2.85 8.44
CA ASP A 220 -10.03 -2.83 8.46
C ASP A 220 -9.50 -3.00 7.03
N LEU A 221 -9.12 -1.88 6.43
CA LEU A 221 -8.65 -1.83 5.04
C LEU A 221 -7.34 -2.59 4.84
N SER A 222 -6.57 -2.81 5.90
CA SER A 222 -5.32 -3.57 5.82
C SER A 222 -5.51 -5.06 5.53
N THR A 223 -6.73 -5.55 5.72
CA THR A 223 -7.12 -6.94 5.44
C THR A 223 -7.64 -7.16 4.02
N TRP A 224 -7.84 -6.09 3.23
CA TRP A 224 -8.39 -6.19 1.88
C TRP A 224 -7.27 -6.46 0.87
N LEU A 225 -7.15 -7.72 0.50
CA LEU A 225 -6.10 -8.18 -0.40
C LEU A 225 -6.69 -8.48 -1.79
N LYS A 226 -5.82 -8.44 -2.80
CA LYS A 226 -6.17 -8.85 -4.16
C LYS A 226 -6.75 -10.27 -4.12
N GLU A 227 -7.82 -10.52 -4.85
CA GLU A 227 -8.50 -11.83 -4.96
C GLU A 227 -9.26 -12.29 -3.71
N ALA A 228 -9.23 -11.54 -2.62
CA ALA A 228 -9.94 -11.87 -1.39
C ALA A 228 -10.96 -10.78 -1.03
N PRO A 229 -12.19 -10.81 -1.60
CA PRO A 229 -13.22 -9.84 -1.27
C PRO A 229 -13.63 -9.96 0.19
N THR A 230 -13.79 -8.81 0.85
CA THR A 230 -14.20 -8.75 2.26
C THR A 230 -15.60 -8.18 2.38
N THR A 231 -16.49 -8.89 3.07
CA THR A 231 -17.89 -8.50 3.26
C THR A 231 -18.14 -8.12 4.71
N TYR A 232 -18.86 -7.03 4.90
CA TYR A 232 -19.32 -6.53 6.19
C TYR A 232 -20.84 -6.45 6.22
N THR A 233 -21.38 -6.60 7.42
CA THR A 233 -22.80 -6.35 7.71
C THR A 233 -22.87 -5.40 8.89
N THR A 234 -23.36 -4.19 8.65
CA THR A 234 -23.32 -3.09 9.60
C THR A 234 -24.73 -2.59 9.89
N LYS A 235 -25.01 -2.29 11.15
CA LYS A 235 -26.24 -1.64 11.59
C LYS A 235 -26.01 -0.14 11.71
N LEU A 236 -26.80 0.64 11.00
CA LEU A 236 -26.77 2.09 11.04
C LEU A 236 -28.02 2.59 11.79
N ASN A 237 -27.82 3.43 12.79
CA ASN A 237 -28.92 3.97 13.60
C ASN A 237 -29.41 5.30 13.03
N LEU A 238 -30.66 5.34 12.58
CA LEU A 238 -31.29 6.53 11.97
C LEU A 238 -31.84 7.53 13.00
N LYS A 239 -31.50 7.40 14.27
CA LYS A 239 -31.93 8.39 15.30
C LYS A 239 -31.45 9.78 14.91
N GLY A 240 -32.38 10.74 14.93
CA GLY A 240 -32.11 12.15 14.60
C GLY A 240 -32.12 12.46 13.11
N VAL A 241 -32.38 11.48 12.24
CA VAL A 241 -32.65 11.73 10.83
C VAL A 241 -34.11 12.19 10.69
N SER A 242 -34.34 13.35 10.07
CA SER A 242 -35.66 13.87 9.80
C SER A 242 -36.37 13.02 8.73
N VAL A 243 -37.69 13.05 8.72
CA VAL A 243 -38.50 12.41 7.65
C VAL A 243 -38.24 13.18 6.34
N GLY A 244 -37.95 12.45 5.27
CA GLY A 244 -37.69 13.05 3.96
C GLY A 244 -37.11 12.02 2.96
N ALA A 245 -36.88 12.48 1.75
CA ALA A 245 -36.16 11.73 0.74
C ALA A 245 -34.64 12.00 0.89
N TYR A 246 -33.85 10.96 0.72
CA TYR A 246 -32.42 11.03 0.82
C TYR A 246 -31.76 10.13 -0.25
N SER A 247 -30.59 10.53 -0.69
CA SER A 247 -29.71 9.65 -1.45
C SER A 247 -28.62 9.09 -0.53
N TRP A 248 -28.20 7.86 -0.78
CA TRP A 248 -27.06 7.26 -0.08
C TRP A 248 -25.75 7.55 -0.82
N ALA A 249 -24.73 7.88 -0.05
CA ALA A 249 -23.35 7.88 -0.53
C ALA A 249 -22.51 6.91 0.31
N VAL A 250 -21.43 6.41 -0.29
CA VAL A 250 -20.43 5.57 0.38
C VAL A 250 -19.03 6.13 0.09
N GLY A 251 -18.15 6.10 1.06
CA GLY A 251 -16.79 6.60 0.94
C GLY A 251 -15.83 5.99 1.95
N LEU A 252 -14.56 6.29 1.76
CA LEU A 252 -13.47 5.96 2.69
C LEU A 252 -13.04 7.26 3.39
N VAL A 253 -13.37 7.38 4.65
CA VAL A 253 -13.19 8.61 5.44
C VAL A 253 -12.00 8.51 6.39
N ASP A 254 -11.41 9.65 6.73
CA ASP A 254 -10.42 9.79 7.80
C ASP A 254 -11.15 10.20 9.09
N VAL A 255 -11.31 9.24 10.03
CA VAL A 255 -12.02 9.48 11.29
C VAL A 255 -11.29 10.44 12.23
N THR A 256 -10.04 10.77 11.95
CA THR A 256 -9.26 11.78 12.70
C THR A 256 -9.45 13.19 12.18
N LYS A 257 -10.24 13.35 11.10
CA LYS A 257 -10.50 14.62 10.41
C LYS A 257 -11.99 14.82 10.15
N ASP A 258 -12.80 14.74 11.18
CA ASP A 258 -14.26 14.92 11.11
C ASP A 258 -14.96 14.11 10.01
N ASN A 259 -14.40 12.93 9.68
CA ASN A 259 -14.87 12.04 8.62
C ASN A 259 -14.84 12.66 7.20
N GLU A 260 -13.88 13.53 6.95
CA GLU A 260 -13.57 13.94 5.57
C GLU A 260 -13.16 12.76 4.72
N ILE A 261 -13.34 12.86 3.39
CA ILE A 261 -12.84 11.84 2.45
C ILE A 261 -11.33 11.68 2.66
N GLY A 262 -10.93 10.47 3.03
CA GLY A 262 -9.55 10.16 3.39
C GLY A 262 -8.78 9.41 2.31
N LEU A 263 -9.49 8.60 1.50
CA LEU A 263 -8.94 7.83 0.40
C LEU A 263 -9.91 7.84 -0.77
N GLU A 264 -9.36 8.01 -1.97
CA GLU A 264 -10.13 7.84 -3.20
C GLU A 264 -10.42 6.35 -3.47
N MET A 265 -11.61 6.08 -3.98
CA MET A 265 -11.99 4.74 -4.41
C MET A 265 -11.64 4.53 -5.89
N ALA A 266 -11.21 3.31 -6.21
CA ALA A 266 -10.94 2.90 -7.59
C ALA A 266 -12.24 2.55 -8.33
N VAL A 267 -13.02 3.57 -8.68
CA VAL A 267 -14.29 3.43 -9.38
C VAL A 267 -14.19 4.03 -10.81
N ASN A 268 -15.10 3.64 -11.69
CA ASN A 268 -15.16 4.19 -13.03
C ASN A 268 -15.48 5.69 -12.99
N LYS A 269 -14.92 6.44 -13.94
CA LYS A 269 -15.20 7.88 -14.09
C LYS A 269 -16.67 8.20 -14.35
N ASP A 270 -17.43 7.23 -14.87
CA ASP A 270 -18.88 7.35 -15.12
C ASP A 270 -19.71 7.10 -13.84
N ALA A 271 -19.08 6.67 -12.74
CA ALA A 271 -19.76 6.60 -11.46
C ALA A 271 -20.13 8.02 -10.99
N ASN A 272 -21.29 8.12 -10.36
CA ASN A 272 -21.75 9.38 -9.79
C ASN A 272 -20.90 9.73 -8.56
N LEU A 273 -19.79 10.41 -8.79
CA LEU A 273 -18.83 10.81 -7.77
C LEU A 273 -19.25 12.17 -7.19
N LEU A 274 -19.27 12.25 -5.89
CA LEU A 274 -19.34 13.53 -5.20
C LEU A 274 -17.95 14.14 -5.20
N ASP A 275 -17.84 15.39 -5.64
CA ASP A 275 -16.60 16.12 -5.51
C ASP A 275 -16.21 16.20 -4.04
N SER A 276 -14.98 15.79 -3.75
CA SER A 276 -14.37 15.93 -2.42
C SER A 276 -13.83 17.33 -2.18
N GLY A 277 -14.44 18.33 -2.82
CA GLY A 277 -14.21 19.76 -2.86
C GLY A 277 -13.03 20.34 -2.10
#